data_c0989d6caae2a10a9021ae97c3cc8870
#
_entry.id   c0989d6caae2a10a9021ae97c3cc8870
#
_cell.length_a   1.000
_cell.length_b   1.000
_cell.length_c   1.000
_cell.angle_alpha   90.00
_cell.angle_beta   90.00
_cell.angle_gamma   90.00
#
_symmetry.space_group_name_H-M   'P 1'
#
loop_
_entity.id
_entity.type
_entity.pdbx_description
1 polymer ?
#
loop_
_entity_poly.entity_id
_entity_poly.type
_entity_poly.pdbx_seq_one_letter_code
_entity_poly.pdbx_strand_id
1 'polypeptide(L)'
;MRKPIIAGNWKMYKNVDEAKQFAYQVADKMPSVEKVDSVICAPFIALKSLVVRQGDNLKIGAQNMHFEEQGAFTGEIAPSMLTNIGVSYVIIGHSERRAMFNETDESCNKKVHQAFNHGLVPILCVGESLEQREAGTTNELLTEQLEKDLVGLTAEQ
;
A
#
# COMPACT_ATOMS: atom_id res chain seq x y z
N MET A 1 -9.31 -20.25 3.51
CA MET A 1 -9.91 -18.89 3.50
C MET A 1 -8.76 -17.90 3.69
N ARG A 2 -8.69 -16.82 2.90
CA ARG A 2 -7.64 -15.79 3.07
C ARG A 2 -7.81 -15.11 4.43
N LYS A 3 -6.68 -14.80 5.07
CA LYS A 3 -6.68 -14.08 6.35
C LYS A 3 -7.19 -12.65 6.15
N PRO A 4 -8.09 -12.15 7.01
CA PRO A 4 -8.55 -10.75 6.95
C PRO A 4 -7.42 -9.76 7.15
N ILE A 5 -7.52 -8.61 6.48
CA ILE A 5 -6.59 -7.47 6.63
C ILE A 5 -7.39 -6.25 7.05
N ILE A 6 -6.96 -5.58 8.11
CA ILE A 6 -7.47 -4.28 8.54
C ILE A 6 -6.35 -3.26 8.38
N ALA A 7 -6.45 -2.44 7.35
CA ALA A 7 -5.41 -1.48 6.99
C ALA A 7 -5.86 -0.03 7.24
N GLY A 8 -5.06 0.74 7.96
CA GLY A 8 -5.24 2.17 8.19
C GLY A 8 -4.29 2.98 7.33
N ASN A 9 -4.80 3.73 6.37
CA ASN A 9 -4.01 4.66 5.59
C ASN A 9 -3.95 6.03 6.29
N TRP A 10 -2.79 6.41 6.75
CA TRP A 10 -2.59 7.71 7.42
C TRP A 10 -2.61 8.89 6.47
N LYS A 11 -2.50 8.64 5.18
CA LYS A 11 -2.35 9.71 4.19
C LYS A 11 -1.18 10.63 4.56
N MET A 12 -1.30 11.94 4.38
CA MET A 12 -0.25 12.92 4.71
C MET A 12 -0.46 13.48 6.13
N TYR A 13 -0.49 12.58 7.12
CA TYR A 13 -0.59 12.96 8.53
C TYR A 13 0.50 12.30 9.36
N LYS A 14 0.78 12.86 10.50
CA LYS A 14 1.75 12.45 11.52
C LYS A 14 3.22 12.67 11.12
N ASN A 15 3.92 13.32 11.98
CA ASN A 15 5.38 13.38 11.99
C ASN A 15 5.96 12.11 12.65
N VAL A 16 7.30 12.01 12.66
CA VAL A 16 8.00 10.81 13.17
C VAL A 16 7.72 10.59 14.67
N ASP A 17 7.62 11.63 15.48
CA ASP A 17 7.44 11.48 16.92
C ASP A 17 6.00 11.09 17.27
N GLU A 18 5.02 11.63 16.56
CA GLU A 18 3.62 11.21 16.65
C GLU A 18 3.45 9.74 16.21
N ALA A 19 4.18 9.32 15.16
CA ALA A 19 4.18 7.93 14.69
C ALA A 19 4.74 6.98 15.75
N LYS A 20 5.87 7.34 16.38
CA LYS A 20 6.45 6.55 17.49
C LYS A 20 5.50 6.44 18.67
N GLN A 21 4.88 7.56 19.06
CA GLN A 21 3.92 7.59 20.15
C GLN A 21 2.71 6.68 19.87
N PHE A 22 2.17 6.74 18.66
CA PHE A 22 1.08 5.86 18.23
C PHE A 22 1.49 4.39 18.33
N ALA A 23 2.61 3.99 17.74
CA ALA A 23 3.08 2.60 17.78
C ALA A 23 3.24 2.10 19.21
N TYR A 24 3.82 2.90 20.10
CA TYR A 24 3.97 2.56 21.51
C TYR A 24 2.62 2.33 22.22
N GLN A 25 1.59 3.10 21.86
CA GLN A 25 0.27 2.99 22.47
C GLN A 25 -0.54 1.78 22.00
N VAL A 26 -0.27 1.28 20.79
CA VAL A 26 -1.15 0.30 20.14
C VAL A 26 -0.52 -1.07 19.88
N ALA A 27 0.80 -1.18 19.80
CA ALA A 27 1.47 -2.42 19.40
C ALA A 27 1.01 -3.64 20.22
N ASP A 28 0.93 -3.51 21.53
CA ASP A 28 0.52 -4.59 22.44
C ASP A 28 -1.01 -4.80 22.48
N LYS A 29 -1.78 -3.93 21.81
CA LYS A 29 -3.26 -4.01 21.79
C LYS A 29 -3.78 -4.60 20.49
N MET A 30 -2.91 -4.86 19.52
CA MET A 30 -3.32 -5.44 18.25
C MET A 30 -3.75 -6.90 18.44
N PRO A 31 -4.81 -7.34 17.74
CA PRO A 31 -5.19 -8.74 17.73
C PRO A 31 -4.05 -9.60 17.15
N SER A 32 -4.02 -10.89 17.51
CA SER A 32 -3.00 -11.81 17.02
C SER A 32 -2.92 -11.82 15.50
N VAL A 33 -1.70 -11.75 14.98
CA VAL A 33 -1.42 -11.86 13.55
C VAL A 33 -1.89 -13.18 12.92
N GLU A 34 -2.14 -14.21 13.71
CA GLU A 34 -2.71 -15.46 13.22
C GLU A 34 -4.18 -15.31 12.77
N LYS A 35 -4.90 -14.34 13.34
CA LYS A 35 -6.32 -14.11 13.06
C LYS A 35 -6.56 -13.02 12.01
N VAL A 36 -5.77 -11.96 12.06
CA VAL A 36 -5.94 -10.78 11.20
C VAL A 36 -4.61 -10.06 11.04
N ASP A 37 -4.33 -9.52 9.85
CA ASP A 37 -3.24 -8.58 9.68
C ASP A 37 -3.72 -7.17 9.96
N SER A 38 -3.21 -6.58 11.05
CA SER A 38 -3.41 -5.17 11.38
C SER A 38 -2.30 -4.37 10.73
N VAL A 39 -2.63 -3.51 9.78
CA VAL A 39 -1.64 -2.79 8.96
C VAL A 39 -1.79 -1.29 9.13
N ILE A 40 -0.67 -0.59 9.28
CA ILE A 40 -0.62 0.88 9.21
C ILE A 40 0.23 1.28 8.00
N CYS A 41 -0.40 1.99 7.06
CA CYS A 41 0.28 2.58 5.91
C CYS A 41 0.59 4.05 6.20
N ALA A 42 1.88 4.37 6.35
CA ALA A 42 2.38 5.65 6.83
C ALA A 42 3.27 6.35 5.79
N PRO A 43 3.47 7.69 5.93
CA PRO A 43 4.47 8.41 5.13
C PRO A 43 5.87 7.80 5.26
N PHE A 44 6.65 7.86 4.17
CA PHE A 44 7.99 7.23 4.08
C PHE A 44 8.92 7.60 5.25
N ILE A 45 8.90 8.86 5.69
CA ILE A 45 9.74 9.36 6.78
C ILE A 45 9.50 8.66 8.12
N ALA A 46 8.32 8.07 8.33
CA ALA A 46 7.94 7.38 9.56
C ALA A 46 8.18 5.87 9.53
N LEU A 47 8.31 5.26 8.34
CA LEU A 47 8.27 3.80 8.16
C LEU A 47 9.32 3.09 9.02
N LYS A 48 10.60 3.47 8.96
CA LYS A 48 11.66 2.84 9.75
C LYS A 48 11.39 2.92 11.25
N SER A 49 10.90 4.07 11.72
CA SER A 49 10.60 4.27 13.14
C SER A 49 9.41 3.42 13.61
N LEU A 50 8.43 3.19 12.74
CA LEU A 50 7.28 2.33 12.99
C LEU A 50 7.69 0.86 13.00
N VAL A 51 8.44 0.40 12.00
CA VAL A 51 8.91 -1.00 11.90
C VAL A 51 9.69 -1.42 13.14
N VAL A 52 10.58 -0.58 13.65
CA VAL A 52 11.33 -0.88 14.89
C VAL A 52 10.42 -1.05 16.12
N ARG A 53 9.19 -0.53 16.07
CA ARG A 53 8.24 -0.50 17.19
C ARG A 53 6.95 -1.29 16.95
N GLN A 54 6.83 -1.98 15.82
CA GLN A 54 5.57 -2.63 15.43
C GLN A 54 5.16 -3.79 16.35
N GLY A 55 6.11 -4.40 17.09
CA GLY A 55 5.85 -5.62 17.85
C GLY A 55 5.50 -6.80 16.91
N ASP A 56 4.82 -7.80 17.46
CA ASP A 56 4.55 -9.04 16.71
C ASP A 56 3.26 -8.97 15.85
N ASN A 57 2.31 -8.14 16.25
CA ASN A 57 0.96 -8.16 15.68
C ASN A 57 0.61 -6.97 14.77
N LEU A 58 1.41 -5.90 14.80
CA LEU A 58 1.23 -4.77 13.89
C LEU A 58 2.15 -4.94 12.69
N LYS A 59 1.64 -4.69 11.49
CA LYS A 59 2.41 -4.66 10.25
C LYS A 59 2.49 -3.24 9.72
N ILE A 60 3.59 -2.92 9.06
CA ILE A 60 3.82 -1.59 8.50
C ILE A 60 3.78 -1.66 6.99
N GLY A 61 3.02 -0.75 6.40
CA GLY A 61 2.86 -0.56 4.96
C GLY A 61 3.38 0.79 4.50
N ALA A 62 3.83 0.85 3.26
CA ALA A 62 4.08 2.09 2.55
C ALA A 62 2.81 2.57 1.83
N GLN A 63 2.73 3.87 1.55
CA GLN A 63 1.60 4.49 0.84
C GLN A 63 1.76 4.52 -0.67
N ASN A 64 2.96 4.22 -1.16
CA ASN A 64 3.34 4.13 -2.56
C ASN A 64 4.75 3.54 -2.66
N MET A 65 5.15 3.15 -3.87
CA MET A 65 6.52 2.87 -4.26
C MET A 65 6.67 3.09 -5.77
N HIS A 66 7.91 3.21 -6.25
CA HIS A 66 8.19 3.14 -7.68
C HIS A 66 8.30 1.69 -8.16
N PHE A 67 8.26 1.46 -9.47
CA PHE A 67 8.41 0.12 -10.05
C PHE A 67 9.83 -0.17 -10.56
N GLU A 68 10.72 0.81 -10.56
CA GLU A 68 12.13 0.62 -10.92
C GLU A 68 12.97 0.32 -9.67
N GLU A 69 14.00 -0.49 -9.86
CA GLU A 69 14.92 -0.89 -8.77
C GLU A 69 15.84 0.24 -8.32
N GLN A 70 16.28 1.05 -9.28
CA GLN A 70 17.15 2.20 -9.07
C GLN A 70 17.19 3.05 -10.34
N GLY A 71 17.68 4.28 -10.24
CA GLY A 71 17.86 5.12 -11.41
C GLY A 71 17.65 6.61 -11.14
N ALA A 72 17.52 7.37 -12.21
CA ALA A 72 17.32 8.82 -12.18
C ALA A 72 15.84 9.17 -11.94
N PHE A 73 15.31 8.78 -10.80
CA PHE A 73 13.91 8.99 -10.38
C PHE A 73 13.87 9.80 -9.09
N THR A 74 14.32 11.03 -9.14
CA THR A 74 14.46 11.90 -7.98
C THR A 74 13.17 12.00 -7.17
N GLY A 75 13.23 11.60 -5.90
CA GLY A 75 12.10 11.62 -4.96
C GLY A 75 11.34 10.29 -4.86
N GLU A 76 11.58 9.32 -5.75
CA GLU A 76 10.93 8.01 -5.71
C GLU A 76 11.62 7.04 -4.74
N ILE A 77 10.87 6.05 -4.30
CA ILE A 77 11.30 5.00 -3.38
C ILE A 77 11.19 3.65 -4.08
N ALA A 78 12.32 2.95 -4.20
CA ALA A 78 12.35 1.62 -4.79
C ALA A 78 11.74 0.56 -3.86
N PRO A 79 11.21 -0.56 -4.39
CA PRO A 79 10.68 -1.67 -3.58
C PRO A 79 11.73 -2.23 -2.60
N SER A 80 12.98 -2.37 -3.05
CA SER A 80 14.10 -2.86 -2.22
C SER A 80 14.41 -1.96 -1.03
N MET A 81 14.19 -0.64 -1.13
CA MET A 81 14.34 0.29 -0.02
C MET A 81 13.30 0.04 1.08
N LEU A 82 12.08 -0.33 0.70
CA LEU A 82 11.00 -0.66 1.63
C LEU A 82 11.25 -1.98 2.36
N THR A 83 11.60 -3.02 1.63
CA THR A 83 11.88 -4.34 2.22
C THR A 83 13.11 -4.31 3.11
N ASN A 84 14.15 -3.56 2.74
CA ASN A 84 15.35 -3.39 3.55
C ASN A 84 15.06 -2.83 4.95
N ILE A 85 14.08 -1.95 5.08
CA ILE A 85 13.69 -1.40 6.39
C ILE A 85 12.62 -2.23 7.11
N GLY A 86 12.10 -3.31 6.50
CA GLY A 86 11.14 -4.24 7.10
C GLY A 86 9.67 -3.89 6.84
N VAL A 87 9.36 -3.07 5.84
CA VAL A 87 7.99 -2.85 5.38
C VAL A 87 7.47 -4.11 4.69
N SER A 88 6.21 -4.46 4.92
CA SER A 88 5.60 -5.69 4.40
C SER A 88 4.39 -5.46 3.49
N TYR A 89 3.81 -4.28 3.51
CA TYR A 89 2.65 -3.91 2.69
C TYR A 89 2.92 -2.64 1.89
N VAL A 90 2.22 -2.46 0.77
CA VAL A 90 2.27 -1.21 0.01
C VAL A 90 0.92 -0.92 -0.64
N ILE A 91 0.43 0.32 -0.49
CA ILE A 91 -0.74 0.81 -1.21
C ILE A 91 -0.31 1.15 -2.64
N ILE A 92 -1.09 0.71 -3.62
CA ILE A 92 -0.88 0.98 -5.05
C ILE A 92 -2.18 1.47 -5.65
N GLY A 93 -2.14 2.49 -6.49
CA GLY A 93 -3.31 2.97 -7.23
C GLY A 93 -4.34 3.72 -6.41
N HIS A 94 -3.97 4.27 -5.23
CA HIS A 94 -4.92 5.04 -4.41
C HIS A 94 -5.55 6.18 -5.22
N SER A 95 -6.85 6.42 -5.04
CA SER A 95 -7.62 7.41 -5.81
C SER A 95 -6.98 8.81 -5.84
N GLU A 96 -6.40 9.25 -4.72
CA GLU A 96 -5.68 10.52 -4.65
C GLU A 96 -4.46 10.54 -5.58
N ARG A 97 -3.75 9.41 -5.70
CA ARG A 97 -2.59 9.33 -6.59
C ARG A 97 -2.99 9.26 -8.06
N ARG A 98 -4.06 8.55 -8.37
CA ARG A 98 -4.64 8.53 -9.73
C ARG A 98 -5.11 9.92 -10.14
N ALA A 99 -5.81 10.64 -9.26
CA ALA A 99 -6.38 11.95 -9.55
C ALA A 99 -5.36 13.09 -9.57
N MET A 100 -4.37 13.09 -8.66
CA MET A 100 -3.50 14.26 -8.44
C MET A 100 -2.03 14.02 -8.83
N PHE A 101 -1.59 12.78 -8.98
CA PHE A 101 -0.18 12.43 -9.20
C PHE A 101 0.04 11.58 -10.44
N ASN A 102 -0.92 11.61 -11.37
CA ASN A 102 -0.83 10.95 -12.67
C ASN A 102 -0.51 9.44 -12.61
N GLU A 103 -0.99 8.74 -11.59
CA GLU A 103 -0.86 7.29 -11.49
C GLU A 103 -1.89 6.62 -12.41
N THR A 104 -1.42 5.72 -13.30
CA THR A 104 -2.23 5.04 -14.32
C THR A 104 -2.34 3.55 -14.01
N ASP A 105 -3.29 2.85 -14.64
CA ASP A 105 -3.42 1.40 -14.52
C ASP A 105 -2.13 0.69 -14.95
N GLU A 106 -1.46 1.15 -16.00
CA GLU A 106 -0.18 0.60 -16.43
C GLU A 106 0.92 0.76 -15.36
N SER A 107 0.99 1.93 -14.71
CA SER A 107 1.94 2.14 -13.62
C SER A 107 1.58 1.31 -12.39
N CYS A 108 0.29 1.15 -12.09
CA CYS A 108 -0.20 0.28 -11.03
C CYS A 108 0.17 -1.18 -11.28
N ASN A 109 -0.06 -1.69 -12.49
CA ASN A 109 0.33 -3.05 -12.88
C ASN A 109 1.83 -3.31 -12.66
N LYS A 110 2.71 -2.41 -13.16
CA LYS A 110 4.15 -2.52 -12.94
C LYS A 110 4.51 -2.55 -11.45
N LYS A 111 3.86 -1.70 -10.64
CA LYS A 111 4.09 -1.66 -9.19
C LYS A 111 3.61 -2.94 -8.50
N VAL A 112 2.46 -3.50 -8.90
CA VAL A 112 1.96 -4.75 -8.33
C VAL A 112 2.92 -5.90 -8.60
N HIS A 113 3.42 -6.03 -9.83
CA HIS A 113 4.44 -7.02 -10.17
C HIS A 113 5.70 -6.86 -9.32
N GLN A 114 6.20 -5.64 -9.16
CA GLN A 114 7.38 -5.38 -8.34
C GLN A 114 7.14 -5.58 -6.85
N ALA A 115 5.94 -5.34 -6.35
CA ALA A 115 5.59 -5.68 -4.99
C ALA A 115 5.78 -7.18 -4.74
N PHE A 116 5.22 -8.03 -5.59
CA PHE A 116 5.38 -9.48 -5.49
C PHE A 116 6.84 -9.93 -5.65
N ASN A 117 7.57 -9.37 -6.62
CA ASN A 117 8.99 -9.69 -6.83
C ASN A 117 9.85 -9.42 -5.58
N HIS A 118 9.45 -8.46 -4.76
CA HIS A 118 10.14 -8.08 -3.52
C HIS A 118 9.51 -8.64 -2.24
N GLY A 119 8.48 -9.50 -2.34
CA GLY A 119 7.80 -10.06 -1.17
C GLY A 119 6.97 -9.06 -0.39
N LEU A 120 6.61 -7.92 -0.99
CA LEU A 120 5.63 -6.98 -0.45
C LEU A 120 4.22 -7.46 -0.79
N VAL A 121 3.29 -7.25 0.13
CA VAL A 121 1.88 -7.50 -0.13
C VAL A 121 1.24 -6.21 -0.67
N PRO A 122 0.83 -6.17 -1.95
CA PRO A 122 0.16 -5.00 -2.50
C PRO A 122 -1.26 -4.86 -1.97
N ILE A 123 -1.67 -3.62 -1.65
CA ILE A 123 -3.05 -3.22 -1.42
C ILE A 123 -3.44 -2.39 -2.64
N LEU A 124 -3.95 -3.06 -3.66
CA LEU A 124 -4.38 -2.41 -4.89
C LEU A 124 -5.71 -1.69 -4.67
N CYS A 125 -5.73 -0.40 -4.99
CA CYS A 125 -6.92 0.45 -4.89
C CYS A 125 -7.52 0.65 -6.27
N VAL A 126 -8.82 0.38 -6.39
CA VAL A 126 -9.64 0.65 -7.55
C VAL A 126 -10.86 1.45 -7.11
N GLY A 127 -11.46 2.23 -7.99
CA GLY A 127 -12.62 3.02 -7.62
C GLY A 127 -13.03 4.02 -8.70
N GLU A 128 -14.30 4.42 -8.65
CA GLU A 128 -14.91 5.40 -9.52
C GLU A 128 -14.95 6.81 -8.89
N SER A 129 -15.13 7.81 -9.75
CA SER A 129 -15.48 9.17 -9.33
C SER A 129 -17.00 9.27 -9.02
N LEU A 130 -17.39 10.36 -8.34
CA LEU A 130 -18.81 10.64 -8.11
C LEU A 130 -19.60 10.72 -9.43
N GLU A 131 -19.03 11.37 -10.42
CA GLU A 131 -19.63 11.54 -11.75
C GLU A 131 -19.86 10.20 -12.46
N GLN A 132 -18.89 9.28 -12.37
CA GLN A 132 -19.01 7.92 -12.91
C GLN A 132 -20.04 7.09 -12.14
N ARG A 133 -20.12 7.23 -10.82
CA ARG A 133 -21.16 6.60 -10.00
C ARG A 133 -22.56 7.09 -10.38
N GLU A 134 -22.75 8.40 -10.53
CA GLU A 134 -24.02 9.00 -10.94
C GLU A 134 -24.41 8.60 -12.37
N ALA A 135 -23.44 8.41 -13.25
CA ALA A 135 -23.65 7.89 -14.61
C ALA A 135 -23.93 6.37 -14.66
N GLY A 136 -23.80 5.65 -13.53
CA GLY A 136 -24.05 4.21 -13.45
C GLY A 136 -22.96 3.33 -14.07
N THR A 137 -21.76 3.86 -14.32
CA THR A 137 -20.66 3.15 -15.02
C THR A 137 -19.65 2.50 -14.06
N THR A 138 -19.96 2.42 -12.76
CA THR A 138 -19.04 1.89 -11.72
C THR A 138 -18.51 0.50 -12.06
N ASN A 139 -19.38 -0.46 -12.39
CA ASN A 139 -18.97 -1.83 -12.62
C ASN A 139 -18.07 -1.97 -13.84
N GLU A 140 -18.38 -1.27 -14.92
CA GLU A 140 -17.58 -1.27 -16.15
C GLU A 140 -16.18 -0.72 -15.87
N LEU A 141 -16.11 0.42 -15.19
CA LEU A 141 -14.84 1.04 -14.81
C LEU A 141 -13.98 0.14 -13.90
N LEU A 142 -14.59 -0.44 -12.85
CA LEU A 142 -13.87 -1.32 -11.93
C LEU A 142 -13.37 -2.58 -12.63
N THR A 143 -14.15 -3.13 -13.55
CA THR A 143 -13.72 -4.26 -14.38
C THR A 143 -12.51 -3.87 -15.23
N GLU A 144 -12.58 -2.74 -15.91
CA GLU A 144 -11.48 -2.24 -16.74
C GLU A 144 -10.20 -1.99 -15.93
N GLN A 145 -10.30 -1.34 -14.76
CA GLN A 145 -9.17 -1.12 -13.87
C GLN A 145 -8.55 -2.44 -13.43
N LEU A 146 -9.35 -3.39 -12.96
CA LEU A 146 -8.85 -4.70 -12.50
C LEU A 146 -8.22 -5.50 -13.64
N GLU A 147 -8.83 -5.52 -14.82
CA GLU A 147 -8.25 -6.20 -15.99
C GLU A 147 -6.88 -5.66 -16.36
N LYS A 148 -6.69 -4.34 -16.31
CA LYS A 148 -5.40 -3.69 -16.61
C LYS A 148 -4.39 -3.84 -15.48
N ASP A 149 -4.81 -3.58 -14.24
CA ASP A 149 -3.95 -3.59 -13.07
C ASP A 149 -3.38 -5.00 -12.77
N LEU A 150 -4.12 -6.07 -13.14
CA LEU A 150 -3.77 -7.46 -12.83
C LEU A 150 -3.21 -8.25 -14.01
N VAL A 151 -2.96 -7.62 -15.15
CA VAL A 151 -2.36 -8.30 -16.33
C VAL A 151 -1.08 -9.03 -15.94
N GLY A 152 -0.98 -10.30 -16.30
CA GLY A 152 0.22 -11.13 -16.11
C GLY A 152 0.41 -11.69 -14.71
N LEU A 153 -0.51 -11.44 -13.78
CA LEU A 153 -0.50 -12.06 -12.44
C LEU A 153 -1.11 -13.46 -12.48
N THR A 154 -0.68 -14.31 -11.57
CA THR A 154 -1.24 -15.65 -11.39
C THR A 154 -2.42 -15.63 -10.40
N ALA A 155 -3.19 -16.73 -10.35
CA ALA A 155 -4.31 -16.84 -9.39
C ALA A 155 -3.85 -16.90 -7.91
N GLU A 156 -2.60 -17.27 -7.67
CA GLU A 156 -2.00 -17.29 -6.33
C GLU A 156 -1.60 -15.89 -5.87
N GLN A 157 -1.18 -15.03 -6.79
CA GLN A 157 -0.87 -13.62 -6.55
C GLN A 157 -2.15 -12.80 -6.37
#